data_ccb04bd3e0ecbd264a1bf64884595af2
#
_entry.id   ccb04bd3e0ecbd264a1bf64884595af2
#
_cell.length_a   1.000
_cell.length_b   1.000
_cell.length_c   1.000
_cell.angle_alpha   90.00
_cell.angle_beta   90.00
_cell.angle_gamma   90.00
#
_symmetry.space_group_name_H-M   'P 1'
#
loop_
_entity.id
_entity.type
_entity.pdbx_description
1 polymer ?
#
loop_
_entity_poly.entity_id
_entity_poly.type
_entity_poly.pdbx_seq_one_letter_code
_entity_poly.pdbx_strand_id
1 'polypeptide(L)'
;MRRQACLRTIPGMIRDKSGKVQDKLPKGVIAIAPPSFRRERALIKRGVWPVAGCDEAGRGPLAGPVVAAAVVLDPKRIPKGIDDSKRLTPERREELFEEICATASFAVAFGPPARIDRDNILRASLWALARAVHALPEMPKHVFVDGRDRLEVDCDCVAVIGGDGLVVSIAAASIIAKVTRDRLMCALAQDCPGYGFESHKGYSVPEHLEALNRLGPTVHHRRFFAPVLAAREKQLAIEFGDEAVRIEVSETSQVPAAAV
;
A
#
# COMPACT_ATOMS: atom_id res chain seq x y z
N MET A 1 -11.94 36.00 -36.68
CA MET A 1 -12.23 34.57 -36.60
C MET A 1 -12.15 34.11 -35.16
N ARG A 2 -13.28 33.95 -34.49
CA ARG A 2 -13.33 33.48 -33.07
C ARG A 2 -13.39 31.96 -33.08
N ARG A 3 -12.45 31.27 -32.43
CA ARG A 3 -12.46 29.82 -32.23
C ARG A 3 -13.48 29.51 -31.12
N GLN A 4 -14.55 28.85 -31.47
CA GLN A 4 -15.47 28.22 -30.48
C GLN A 4 -14.78 27.00 -29.87
N ALA A 5 -14.59 27.03 -28.54
CA ALA A 5 -14.17 25.90 -27.76
C ALA A 5 -15.34 24.92 -27.62
N CYS A 6 -15.18 23.72 -28.14
CA CYS A 6 -16.15 22.63 -28.03
C CYS A 6 -16.11 22.07 -26.60
N LEU A 7 -17.07 22.46 -25.76
CA LEU A 7 -17.30 21.88 -24.44
C LEU A 7 -17.88 20.47 -24.63
N ARG A 8 -17.06 19.45 -24.40
CA ARG A 8 -17.54 18.06 -24.30
C ARG A 8 -18.36 17.91 -23.01
N THR A 9 -19.65 17.64 -23.18
CA THR A 9 -20.60 17.38 -22.10
C THR A 9 -20.27 16.02 -21.47
N ILE A 10 -19.91 16.00 -20.18
CA ILE A 10 -19.75 14.77 -19.40
C ILE A 10 -21.16 14.24 -19.07
N PRO A 11 -21.51 12.98 -19.39
CA PRO A 11 -22.82 12.44 -19.07
C PRO A 11 -22.97 12.27 -17.55
N GLY A 12 -23.99 12.89 -16.95
CA GLY A 12 -24.37 12.69 -15.54
C GLY A 12 -24.53 13.95 -14.69
N MET A 13 -24.23 15.14 -15.19
CA MET A 13 -24.42 16.39 -14.44
C MET A 13 -25.83 16.94 -14.60
N ILE A 14 -26.62 16.92 -13.54
CA ILE A 14 -27.92 17.60 -13.47
C ILE A 14 -27.70 18.98 -12.82
N ARG A 15 -28.06 20.06 -13.52
CA ARG A 15 -28.08 21.43 -13.01
C ARG A 15 -29.45 21.78 -12.48
N ASP A 16 -29.53 22.42 -11.31
CA ASP A 16 -30.77 22.99 -10.82
C ASP A 16 -31.11 24.31 -11.54
N LYS A 17 -32.31 24.87 -11.25
CA LYS A 17 -32.80 26.12 -11.85
C LYS A 17 -31.95 27.34 -11.53
N SER A 18 -30.95 27.23 -10.62
CA SER A 18 -30.01 28.29 -10.25
C SER A 18 -28.60 28.08 -10.86
N GLY A 19 -28.42 27.06 -11.70
CA GLY A 19 -27.14 26.74 -12.36
C GLY A 19 -26.10 26.04 -11.48
N LYS A 20 -26.42 25.69 -10.22
CA LYS A 20 -25.52 24.93 -9.33
C LYS A 20 -25.58 23.45 -9.67
N VAL A 21 -24.40 22.86 -9.81
CA VAL A 21 -24.24 21.40 -9.95
C VAL A 21 -24.63 20.75 -8.63
N GLN A 22 -25.73 19.98 -8.62
CA GLN A 22 -26.06 19.12 -7.49
C GLN A 22 -25.47 17.73 -7.76
N ASP A 23 -24.47 17.36 -6.99
CA ASP A 23 -23.97 15.98 -6.89
C ASP A 23 -25.02 15.11 -6.18
N LYS A 24 -26.14 14.83 -6.86
CA LYS A 24 -27.06 13.78 -6.42
C LYS A 24 -26.59 12.46 -7.04
N LEU A 25 -26.02 11.62 -6.20
CA LEU A 25 -25.73 10.24 -6.57
C LEU A 25 -26.98 9.58 -7.19
N PRO A 26 -26.82 8.75 -8.23
CA PRO A 26 -27.93 7.99 -8.81
C PRO A 26 -28.65 7.18 -7.72
N LYS A 27 -29.99 7.05 -7.82
CA LYS A 27 -30.77 6.23 -6.88
C LYS A 27 -30.20 4.79 -6.87
N GLY A 28 -29.84 4.30 -5.69
CA GLY A 28 -29.25 2.96 -5.49
C GLY A 28 -27.72 2.94 -5.29
N VAL A 29 -27.02 4.05 -5.45
CA VAL A 29 -25.60 4.15 -5.08
C VAL A 29 -25.51 4.48 -3.60
N ILE A 30 -25.03 3.51 -2.81
CA ILE A 30 -24.70 3.74 -1.39
C ILE A 30 -23.44 4.59 -1.37
N ALA A 31 -23.55 5.84 -0.91
CA ALA A 31 -22.37 6.66 -0.64
C ALA A 31 -21.59 6.02 0.48
N ILE A 32 -20.38 5.53 0.18
CA ILE A 32 -19.46 5.04 1.20
C ILE A 32 -18.98 6.27 1.97
N ALA A 33 -19.30 6.34 3.25
CA ALA A 33 -18.87 7.45 4.10
C ALA A 33 -17.33 7.50 4.16
N PRO A 34 -16.73 8.70 4.13
CA PRO A 34 -15.28 8.82 4.31
C PRO A 34 -14.88 8.38 5.73
N PRO A 35 -13.60 8.03 5.95
CA PRO A 35 -13.09 7.67 7.25
C PRO A 35 -13.29 8.81 8.25
N SER A 36 -13.49 8.47 9.53
CA SER A 36 -13.81 9.45 10.57
C SER A 36 -12.81 9.42 11.72
N PHE A 37 -12.52 10.58 12.31
CA PHE A 37 -11.64 10.73 13.50
C PHE A 37 -12.39 10.46 14.83
N ARG A 38 -13.45 9.67 14.80
CA ARG A 38 -14.28 9.41 15.99
C ARG A 38 -13.59 8.49 16.99
N ARG A 39 -12.89 7.46 16.49
CA ARG A 39 -12.22 6.45 17.32
C ARG A 39 -11.03 7.07 18.05
N GLU A 40 -10.19 7.80 17.34
CA GLU A 40 -9.05 8.51 17.90
C GLU A 40 -9.52 9.56 18.92
N ARG A 41 -10.53 10.36 18.57
CA ARG A 41 -11.11 11.37 19.47
C ARG A 41 -11.68 10.78 20.75
N ALA A 42 -12.29 9.60 20.70
CA ALA A 42 -12.79 8.91 21.88
C ALA A 42 -11.67 8.50 22.84
N LEU A 43 -10.53 8.05 22.33
CA LEU A 43 -9.34 7.73 23.11
C LEU A 43 -8.70 8.99 23.70
N ILE A 44 -8.54 10.04 22.89
CA ILE A 44 -7.98 11.33 23.33
C ILE A 44 -8.79 11.92 24.47
N LYS A 45 -10.14 11.88 24.41
CA LYS A 45 -11.01 12.33 25.51
C LYS A 45 -10.81 11.54 26.81
N ARG A 46 -10.30 10.32 26.74
CA ARG A 46 -9.96 9.47 27.87
C ARG A 46 -8.52 9.64 28.35
N GLY A 47 -7.78 10.60 27.79
CA GLY A 47 -6.38 10.87 28.11
C GLY A 47 -5.38 9.90 27.46
N VAL A 48 -5.81 9.12 26.45
CA VAL A 48 -4.94 8.23 25.68
C VAL A 48 -4.37 9.00 24.49
N TRP A 49 -3.08 9.30 24.54
CA TRP A 49 -2.33 10.03 23.51
C TRP A 49 -0.83 9.71 23.62
N PRO A 50 -0.09 9.55 22.49
CA PRO A 50 -0.50 9.61 21.10
C PRO A 50 -1.31 8.38 20.63
N VAL A 51 -2.14 8.56 19.58
CA VAL A 51 -2.89 7.47 18.91
C VAL A 51 -2.41 7.40 17.48
N ALA A 52 -1.90 6.25 17.06
CA ALA A 52 -1.41 6.02 15.71
C ALA A 52 -2.41 5.19 14.88
N GLY A 53 -2.43 5.43 13.57
CA GLY A 53 -2.99 4.52 12.57
C GLY A 53 -1.88 3.90 11.74
N CYS A 54 -2.02 2.64 11.35
CA CYS A 54 -1.04 1.90 10.57
C CYS A 54 -1.68 1.18 9.40
N ASP A 55 -0.99 1.20 8.26
CA ASP A 55 -1.37 0.47 7.04
C ASP A 55 -0.13 0.13 6.21
N GLU A 56 -0.27 -0.81 5.28
CA GLU A 56 0.79 -1.22 4.37
C GLU A 56 0.35 -1.15 2.90
N ALA A 57 1.33 -0.95 2.03
CA ALA A 57 1.19 -1.03 0.58
C ALA A 57 2.14 -2.07 -0.03
N GLY A 58 1.67 -2.78 -1.04
CA GLY A 58 2.54 -3.67 -1.81
C GLY A 58 2.58 -5.11 -1.35
N ARG A 59 1.50 -5.69 -0.83
CA ARG A 59 1.42 -7.13 -0.52
C ARG A 59 1.34 -8.00 -1.76
N GLY A 60 0.54 -7.61 -2.75
CA GLY A 60 0.27 -8.42 -3.95
C GLY A 60 1.30 -8.39 -5.09
N PRO A 61 2.15 -7.36 -5.27
CA PRO A 61 3.14 -7.30 -6.35
C PRO A 61 4.13 -8.45 -6.34
N LEU A 62 4.66 -8.79 -7.52
CA LEU A 62 5.72 -9.79 -7.74
C LEU A 62 7.11 -9.25 -7.39
N ALA A 63 7.27 -7.92 -7.40
CA ALA A 63 8.55 -7.26 -7.16
C ALA A 63 8.43 -6.09 -6.18
N GLY A 64 9.55 -5.75 -5.56
CA GLY A 64 9.68 -4.66 -4.60
C GLY A 64 9.23 -5.02 -3.18
N PRO A 65 9.52 -4.13 -2.21
CA PRO A 65 9.18 -4.36 -0.82
C PRO A 65 7.67 -4.23 -0.54
N VAL A 66 7.23 -4.77 0.59
CA VAL A 66 6.06 -4.25 1.28
C VAL A 66 6.49 -3.01 2.06
N VAL A 67 5.70 -1.95 2.00
CA VAL A 67 5.98 -0.67 2.67
C VAL A 67 4.87 -0.41 3.67
N ALA A 68 5.23 -0.27 4.94
CA ALA A 68 4.31 0.03 6.02
C ALA A 68 4.51 1.47 6.51
N ALA A 69 3.44 2.10 6.94
CA ALA A 69 3.49 3.41 7.58
C ALA A 69 2.71 3.42 8.89
N ALA A 70 3.17 4.23 9.83
CA ALA A 70 2.47 4.59 11.06
C ALA A 70 2.31 6.11 11.11
N VAL A 71 1.10 6.61 11.40
CA VAL A 71 0.79 8.04 11.38
C VAL A 71 0.04 8.44 12.66
N VAL A 72 0.53 9.48 13.33
CA VAL A 72 -0.14 10.17 14.44
C VAL A 72 -0.58 11.54 13.94
N LEU A 73 -1.87 11.72 13.73
CA LEU A 73 -2.44 12.98 13.23
C LEU A 73 -2.58 14.00 14.37
N ASP A 74 -2.16 15.25 14.13
CA ASP A 74 -2.48 16.36 15.03
C ASP A 74 -3.99 16.66 14.97
N PRO A 75 -4.75 16.52 16.07
CA PRO A 75 -6.20 16.75 16.09
C PRO A 75 -6.65 18.14 15.65
N LYS A 76 -5.73 19.12 15.67
CA LYS A 76 -6.00 20.51 15.28
C LYS A 76 -5.69 20.80 13.82
N ARG A 77 -4.94 19.91 13.13
CA ARG A 77 -4.41 20.13 11.77
C ARG A 77 -4.60 18.92 10.85
N ILE A 78 -5.73 18.23 10.98
CA ILE A 78 -6.04 17.08 10.14
C ILE A 78 -6.30 17.56 8.70
N PRO A 79 -5.56 17.10 7.68
CA PRO A 79 -5.82 17.42 6.28
C PRO A 79 -7.25 17.02 5.86
N LYS A 80 -7.88 17.85 5.04
CA LYS A 80 -9.24 17.59 4.55
C LYS A 80 -9.22 16.63 3.37
N GLY A 81 -10.18 15.71 3.32
CA GLY A 81 -10.35 14.79 2.20
C GLY A 81 -9.43 13.57 2.25
N ILE A 82 -8.83 13.25 3.40
CA ILE A 82 -8.19 11.95 3.63
C ILE A 82 -9.24 10.86 3.42
N ASP A 83 -8.92 9.88 2.58
CA ASP A 83 -9.73 8.70 2.28
C ASP A 83 -8.80 7.50 2.00
N ASP A 84 -9.37 6.30 1.84
CA ASP A 84 -8.64 5.13 1.35
C ASP A 84 -7.83 5.49 0.10
N SER A 85 -6.52 5.22 0.13
CA SER A 85 -5.59 5.60 -0.94
C SER A 85 -5.98 5.07 -2.32
N LYS A 86 -6.79 4.01 -2.39
CA LYS A 86 -7.30 3.40 -3.62
C LYS A 86 -8.49 4.16 -4.23
N ARG A 87 -9.18 5.00 -3.41
CA ARG A 87 -10.30 5.84 -3.85
C ARG A 87 -9.85 7.22 -4.35
N LEU A 88 -8.62 7.61 -4.03
CA LEU A 88 -8.03 8.88 -4.42
C LEU A 88 -7.39 8.80 -5.80
N THR A 89 -7.48 9.90 -6.57
CA THR A 89 -6.66 10.04 -7.78
C THR A 89 -5.17 10.12 -7.41
N PRO A 90 -4.26 9.79 -8.32
CA PRO A 90 -2.82 9.91 -8.06
C PRO A 90 -2.42 11.32 -7.60
N GLU A 91 -2.95 12.37 -8.25
CA GLU A 91 -2.67 13.77 -7.95
C GLU A 91 -3.14 14.14 -6.54
N ARG A 92 -4.40 13.78 -6.20
CA ARG A 92 -4.94 14.07 -4.87
C ARG A 92 -4.21 13.32 -3.76
N ARG A 93 -3.73 12.11 -4.05
CA ARG A 93 -2.95 11.31 -3.13
C ARG A 93 -1.58 11.94 -2.85
N GLU A 94 -0.91 12.48 -3.89
CA GLU A 94 0.34 13.22 -3.73
C GLU A 94 0.15 14.50 -2.92
N GLU A 95 -0.88 15.30 -3.20
CA GLU A 95 -1.21 16.50 -2.41
C GLU A 95 -1.41 16.16 -0.92
N LEU A 96 -2.23 15.13 -0.63
CA LEU A 96 -2.48 14.69 0.74
C LEU A 96 -1.23 14.10 1.40
N PHE A 97 -0.37 13.42 0.66
CA PHE A 97 0.93 12.98 1.17
C PHE A 97 1.74 14.15 1.70
N GLU A 98 1.90 15.22 0.93
CA GLU A 98 2.63 16.42 1.35
C GLU A 98 1.95 17.12 2.55
N GLU A 99 0.61 17.22 2.54
CA GLU A 99 -0.15 17.80 3.65
C GLU A 99 0.04 16.99 4.96
N ILE A 100 0.00 15.64 4.88
CA ILE A 100 0.21 14.75 6.03
C ILE A 100 1.64 14.87 6.53
N CYS A 101 2.64 14.85 5.64
CA CYS A 101 4.05 15.03 6.02
C CYS A 101 4.30 16.35 6.75
N ALA A 102 3.60 17.43 6.38
CA ALA A 102 3.75 18.75 6.99
C ALA A 102 3.01 18.91 8.34
N THR A 103 2.01 18.04 8.64
CA THR A 103 1.10 18.26 9.78
C THR A 103 1.03 17.12 10.78
N ALA A 104 1.58 15.96 10.47
CA ALA A 104 1.51 14.76 11.30
C ALA A 104 2.91 14.24 11.67
N SER A 105 2.99 13.46 12.75
CA SER A 105 4.15 12.61 13.02
C SER A 105 3.94 11.28 12.30
N PHE A 106 4.92 10.84 11.55
CA PHE A 106 4.84 9.56 10.84
C PHE A 106 6.18 8.86 10.78
N ALA A 107 6.14 7.57 10.52
CA ALA A 107 7.31 6.76 10.20
C ALA A 107 6.95 5.71 9.14
N VAL A 108 7.96 5.28 8.39
CA VAL A 108 7.85 4.29 7.33
C VAL A 108 8.86 3.18 7.56
N ALA A 109 8.46 1.94 7.29
CA ALA A 109 9.35 0.79 7.31
C ALA A 109 9.16 -0.07 6.06
N PHE A 110 10.24 -0.74 5.65
CA PHE A 110 10.29 -1.53 4.44
C PHE A 110 10.53 -3.00 4.78
N GLY A 111 9.66 -3.89 4.32
CA GLY A 111 9.90 -5.33 4.29
C GLY A 111 10.47 -5.74 2.92
N PRO A 112 11.80 -5.91 2.78
CA PRO A 112 12.42 -6.20 1.49
C PRO A 112 12.02 -7.59 0.95
N PRO A 113 12.18 -7.87 -0.36
CA PRO A 113 11.89 -9.16 -0.96
C PRO A 113 12.53 -10.34 -0.22
N ALA A 114 13.80 -10.22 0.19
CA ALA A 114 14.49 -11.26 0.94
C ALA A 114 13.82 -11.61 2.28
N ARG A 115 13.17 -10.63 2.93
CA ARG A 115 12.38 -10.89 4.14
C ARG A 115 11.05 -11.54 3.82
N ILE A 116 10.39 -11.12 2.73
CA ILE A 116 9.15 -11.74 2.25
C ILE A 116 9.40 -13.22 1.90
N ASP A 117 10.52 -13.49 1.26
CA ASP A 117 10.94 -14.85 0.89
C ASP A 117 11.22 -15.72 2.12
N ARG A 118 11.83 -15.16 3.17
CA ARG A 118 12.14 -15.88 4.40
C ARG A 118 10.90 -16.13 5.28
N ASP A 119 10.07 -15.11 5.47
CA ASP A 119 9.05 -15.09 6.53
C ASP A 119 7.62 -15.24 6.00
N ASN A 120 7.40 -15.24 4.68
CA ASN A 120 6.17 -14.99 3.91
C ASN A 120 5.67 -13.54 3.98
N ILE A 121 4.72 -13.21 3.09
CA ILE A 121 4.22 -11.84 2.93
C ILE A 121 3.44 -11.35 4.15
N LEU A 122 2.68 -12.21 4.83
CA LEU A 122 1.91 -11.82 6.02
C LEU A 122 2.85 -11.42 7.15
N ARG A 123 3.80 -12.28 7.52
CA ARG A 123 4.76 -12.02 8.58
C ARG A 123 5.67 -10.82 8.27
N ALA A 124 6.11 -10.69 7.01
CA ALA A 124 6.89 -9.54 6.57
C ALA A 124 6.11 -8.22 6.67
N SER A 125 4.79 -8.23 6.35
CA SER A 125 3.91 -7.07 6.52
C SER A 125 3.74 -6.70 8.00
N LEU A 126 3.38 -7.65 8.86
CA LEU A 126 3.22 -7.41 10.30
C LEU A 126 4.51 -6.90 10.94
N TRP A 127 5.66 -7.47 10.56
CA TRP A 127 6.96 -6.98 11.01
C TRP A 127 7.22 -5.53 10.56
N ALA A 128 6.94 -5.20 9.30
CA ALA A 128 7.14 -3.85 8.78
C ALA A 128 6.21 -2.83 9.49
N LEU A 129 4.94 -3.21 9.74
CA LEU A 129 3.99 -2.39 10.49
C LEU A 129 4.48 -2.14 11.93
N ALA A 130 4.92 -3.17 12.65
CA ALA A 130 5.49 -3.01 13.99
C ALA A 130 6.74 -2.13 13.97
N ARG A 131 7.63 -2.30 12.98
CA ARG A 131 8.81 -1.43 12.80
C ARG A 131 8.46 0.02 12.53
N ALA A 132 7.41 0.29 11.76
CA ALA A 132 6.92 1.64 11.53
C ALA A 132 6.41 2.29 12.83
N VAL A 133 5.68 1.53 13.67
CA VAL A 133 5.24 2.01 14.99
C VAL A 133 6.43 2.37 15.89
N HIS A 134 7.43 1.47 16.00
CA HIS A 134 8.62 1.71 16.83
C HIS A 134 9.53 2.84 16.30
N ALA A 135 9.42 3.19 15.00
CA ALA A 135 10.18 4.27 14.39
C ALA A 135 9.50 5.65 14.51
N LEU A 136 8.30 5.72 15.11
CA LEU A 136 7.66 7.01 15.39
C LEU A 136 8.51 7.83 16.39
N PRO A 137 8.53 9.16 16.28
CA PRO A 137 9.29 10.03 17.19
C PRO A 137 8.90 9.86 18.68
N GLU A 138 7.64 9.51 18.93
CA GLU A 138 7.10 9.20 20.25
C GLU A 138 6.29 7.90 20.16
N MET A 139 6.54 6.96 21.09
CA MET A 139 5.81 5.70 21.13
C MET A 139 4.33 5.95 21.41
N PRO A 140 3.41 5.49 20.54
CA PRO A 140 1.98 5.71 20.75
C PRO A 140 1.48 4.89 21.95
N LYS A 141 0.46 5.40 22.62
CA LYS A 141 -0.25 4.65 23.67
C LYS A 141 -1.31 3.72 23.11
N HIS A 142 -1.72 3.95 21.86
CA HIS A 142 -2.70 3.12 21.17
C HIS A 142 -2.45 3.12 19.67
N VAL A 143 -2.58 1.97 19.04
CA VAL A 143 -2.43 1.77 17.57
C VAL A 143 -3.72 1.17 17.01
N PHE A 144 -4.26 1.79 15.96
CA PHE A 144 -5.21 1.17 15.05
C PHE A 144 -4.44 0.65 13.83
N VAL A 145 -4.59 -0.62 13.48
CA VAL A 145 -3.96 -1.24 12.31
C VAL A 145 -5.02 -1.74 11.34
N ASP A 146 -4.81 -1.53 10.04
CA ASP A 146 -5.70 -2.12 9.03
C ASP A 146 -5.58 -3.65 9.02
N GLY A 147 -6.71 -4.34 8.83
CA GLY A 147 -6.75 -5.79 8.70
C GLY A 147 -7.30 -6.51 9.92
N ARG A 148 -6.89 -7.76 10.09
CA ARG A 148 -7.40 -8.71 11.13
C ARG A 148 -6.40 -8.96 12.25
N ASP A 149 -5.12 -8.76 11.97
CA ASP A 149 -4.04 -9.16 12.85
C ASP A 149 -3.57 -7.98 13.71
N ARG A 150 -3.36 -8.24 15.00
CA ARG A 150 -2.74 -7.26 15.89
C ARG A 150 -1.24 -7.28 15.73
N LEU A 151 -0.61 -6.14 15.97
CA LEU A 151 0.84 -6.01 15.97
C LEU A 151 1.41 -6.40 17.32
N GLU A 152 2.61 -6.97 17.31
CA GLU A 152 3.45 -7.15 18.49
C GLU A 152 4.20 -5.84 18.78
N VAL A 153 3.57 -4.97 19.57
CA VAL A 153 4.08 -3.63 19.96
C VAL A 153 3.83 -3.38 21.44
N ASP A 154 4.64 -2.53 22.07
CA ASP A 154 4.59 -2.24 23.51
C ASP A 154 3.49 -1.23 23.87
N CYS A 155 2.33 -1.29 23.21
CA CYS A 155 1.17 -0.46 23.49
C CYS A 155 -0.13 -1.18 23.10
N ASP A 156 -1.26 -0.59 23.47
CA ASP A 156 -2.56 -1.12 23.04
C ASP A 156 -2.66 -1.13 21.51
N CYS A 157 -3.05 -2.27 20.95
CA CYS A 157 -3.21 -2.42 19.50
C CYS A 157 -4.58 -3.03 19.17
N VAL A 158 -5.30 -2.41 18.24
CA VAL A 158 -6.61 -2.87 17.75
C VAL A 158 -6.58 -2.98 16.23
N ALA A 159 -6.83 -4.19 15.73
CA ALA A 159 -7.02 -4.45 14.31
C ALA A 159 -8.43 -4.01 13.87
N VAL A 160 -8.50 -3.32 12.73
CA VAL A 160 -9.75 -2.80 12.17
C VAL A 160 -9.87 -3.25 10.71
N ILE A 161 -10.78 -4.16 10.43
CA ILE A 161 -11.02 -4.65 9.08
C ILE A 161 -11.56 -3.52 8.20
N GLY A 162 -10.86 -3.22 7.08
CA GLY A 162 -11.16 -2.09 6.20
C GLY A 162 -10.97 -0.75 6.91
N GLY A 163 -9.98 -0.69 7.78
CA GLY A 163 -9.68 0.47 8.63
C GLY A 163 -9.33 1.71 7.83
N ASP A 164 -8.71 1.56 6.65
CA ASP A 164 -8.42 2.63 5.69
C ASP A 164 -9.69 3.39 5.23
N GLY A 165 -10.83 2.72 5.19
CA GLY A 165 -12.13 3.34 4.91
C GLY A 165 -12.91 3.82 6.16
N LEU A 166 -12.42 3.58 7.39
CA LEU A 166 -13.17 3.81 8.63
C LEU A 166 -12.48 4.77 9.60
N VAL A 167 -11.15 4.74 9.67
CA VAL A 167 -10.30 5.41 10.67
C VAL A 167 -9.33 6.35 9.96
N VAL A 168 -9.41 7.65 10.23
CA VAL A 168 -8.64 8.67 9.48
C VAL A 168 -7.14 8.48 9.62
N SER A 169 -6.64 8.07 10.79
CA SER A 169 -5.20 7.82 10.98
C SER A 169 -4.71 6.60 10.18
N ILE A 170 -5.54 5.55 10.00
CA ILE A 170 -5.22 4.42 9.11
C ILE A 170 -5.24 4.89 7.65
N ALA A 171 -6.25 5.65 7.23
CA ALA A 171 -6.33 6.19 5.88
C ALA A 171 -5.12 7.09 5.55
N ALA A 172 -4.67 7.91 6.50
CA ALA A 172 -3.44 8.69 6.35
C ALA A 172 -2.21 7.79 6.18
N ALA A 173 -2.12 6.71 6.97
CA ALA A 173 -1.04 5.73 6.84
C ALA A 173 -1.06 5.02 5.48
N SER A 174 -2.25 4.68 4.95
CA SER A 174 -2.40 4.08 3.62
C SER A 174 -1.86 4.99 2.52
N ILE A 175 -2.09 6.31 2.62
CA ILE A 175 -1.55 7.31 1.68
C ILE A 175 -0.02 7.36 1.76
N ILE A 176 0.54 7.48 2.99
CA ILE A 176 2.00 7.52 3.19
C ILE A 176 2.65 6.24 2.66
N ALA A 177 2.14 5.07 3.00
CA ALA A 177 2.68 3.79 2.53
C ALA A 177 2.61 3.67 1.00
N LYS A 178 1.47 4.03 0.40
CA LYS A 178 1.23 3.92 -1.05
C LYS A 178 2.13 4.85 -1.86
N VAL A 179 2.20 6.14 -1.51
CA VAL A 179 3.02 7.11 -2.23
C VAL A 179 4.50 6.76 -2.09
N THR A 180 4.96 6.45 -0.88
CA THR A 180 6.36 6.06 -0.63
C THR A 180 6.74 4.84 -1.47
N ARG A 181 5.86 3.82 -1.52
CA ARG A 181 6.12 2.63 -2.31
C ARG A 181 6.14 2.94 -3.81
N ASP A 182 5.19 3.72 -4.30
CA ASP A 182 5.11 4.03 -5.73
C ASP A 182 6.34 4.84 -6.20
N ARG A 183 6.81 5.80 -5.40
CA ARG A 183 8.05 6.55 -5.65
C ARG A 183 9.28 5.63 -5.66
N LEU A 184 9.35 4.69 -4.71
CA LEU A 184 10.43 3.68 -4.69
C LEU A 184 10.42 2.81 -5.95
N MET A 185 9.25 2.34 -6.40
CA MET A 185 9.15 1.51 -7.60
C MET A 185 9.52 2.28 -8.87
N CYS A 186 9.27 3.59 -8.93
CA CYS A 186 9.76 4.45 -10.01
C CYS A 186 11.29 4.60 -9.98
N ALA A 187 11.91 4.68 -8.80
CA ALA A 187 13.37 4.67 -8.69
C ALA A 187 13.97 3.34 -9.12
N LEU A 188 13.40 2.21 -8.66
CA LEU A 188 13.84 0.87 -9.07
C LEU A 188 13.73 0.61 -10.58
N ALA A 189 12.83 1.30 -11.29
CA ALA A 189 12.73 1.19 -12.74
C ALA A 189 13.99 1.67 -13.47
N GLN A 190 14.73 2.61 -12.87
CA GLN A 190 16.00 3.09 -13.42
C GLN A 190 17.11 2.04 -13.29
N ASP A 191 17.13 1.31 -12.18
CA ASP A 191 18.12 0.25 -11.92
C ASP A 191 17.76 -1.06 -12.64
N CYS A 192 16.49 -1.25 -12.98
CA CYS A 192 15.96 -2.45 -13.64
C CYS A 192 15.20 -2.09 -14.93
N PRO A 193 15.89 -1.58 -15.97
CA PRO A 193 15.23 -1.18 -17.21
C PRO A 193 14.59 -2.36 -17.93
N GLY A 194 13.44 -2.11 -18.55
CA GLY A 194 12.72 -3.09 -19.36
C GLY A 194 11.69 -3.94 -18.60
N TYR A 195 11.56 -3.78 -17.25
CA TYR A 195 10.50 -4.41 -16.49
C TYR A 195 9.21 -3.56 -16.41
N GLY A 196 9.28 -2.24 -16.58
CA GLY A 196 8.13 -1.35 -16.52
C GLY A 196 7.64 -1.03 -15.09
N PHE A 197 8.52 -1.10 -14.09
CA PHE A 197 8.17 -0.86 -12.68
C PHE A 197 7.60 0.52 -12.42
N GLU A 198 7.97 1.53 -13.22
CA GLU A 198 7.43 2.89 -13.18
C GLU A 198 5.95 2.95 -13.55
N SER A 199 5.45 2.01 -14.33
CA SER A 199 4.04 1.92 -14.75
C SER A 199 3.23 1.12 -13.74
N HIS A 200 3.50 -0.17 -13.64
CA HIS A 200 2.69 -1.13 -12.90
C HIS A 200 3.15 -1.39 -11.46
N LYS A 201 4.20 -0.72 -10.97
CA LYS A 201 4.69 -0.82 -9.59
C LYS A 201 4.98 -2.25 -9.11
N GLY A 202 5.35 -3.13 -10.03
CA GLY A 202 5.68 -4.54 -9.77
C GLY A 202 4.47 -5.47 -9.66
N TYR A 203 3.25 -5.02 -9.95
CA TYR A 203 2.06 -5.87 -9.98
C TYR A 203 2.09 -6.87 -11.14
N SER A 204 1.35 -7.97 -10.99
CA SER A 204 1.24 -9.05 -11.98
C SER A 204 0.29 -8.65 -13.12
N VAL A 205 0.79 -7.80 -14.00
CA VAL A 205 0.11 -7.42 -15.25
C VAL A 205 0.78 -8.11 -16.44
N PRO A 206 0.12 -8.21 -17.61
CA PRO A 206 0.69 -8.89 -18.79
C PRO A 206 2.09 -8.42 -19.15
N GLU A 207 2.30 -7.10 -19.13
CA GLU A 207 3.58 -6.46 -19.50
C GLU A 207 4.71 -6.88 -18.52
N HIS A 208 4.40 -6.98 -17.22
CA HIS A 208 5.37 -7.44 -16.23
C HIS A 208 5.69 -8.93 -16.39
N LEU A 209 4.67 -9.76 -16.65
CA LEU A 209 4.86 -11.20 -16.88
C LEU A 209 5.68 -11.46 -18.15
N GLU A 210 5.46 -10.71 -19.22
CA GLU A 210 6.24 -10.77 -20.44
C GLU A 210 7.72 -10.38 -20.19
N ALA A 211 7.93 -9.25 -19.50
CA ALA A 211 9.27 -8.81 -19.13
C ALA A 211 9.99 -9.86 -18.25
N LEU A 212 9.29 -10.42 -17.28
CA LEU A 212 9.81 -11.47 -16.41
C LEU A 212 10.22 -12.74 -17.18
N ASN A 213 9.40 -13.17 -18.14
CA ASN A 213 9.72 -14.31 -19.00
C ASN A 213 10.91 -14.05 -19.95
N ARG A 214 11.09 -12.82 -20.38
CA ARG A 214 12.16 -12.43 -21.31
C ARG A 214 13.50 -12.16 -20.61
N LEU A 215 13.46 -11.48 -19.46
CA LEU A 215 14.65 -10.97 -18.77
C LEU A 215 15.03 -11.84 -17.54
N GLY A 216 14.15 -12.75 -17.12
CA GLY A 216 14.28 -13.49 -15.86
C GLY A 216 13.98 -12.65 -14.62
N PRO A 217 14.00 -13.21 -13.42
CA PRO A 217 13.80 -12.47 -12.20
C PRO A 217 15.08 -11.77 -11.73
N THR A 218 14.93 -10.58 -11.15
CA THR A 218 16.01 -9.83 -10.47
C THR A 218 15.97 -10.10 -8.95
N VAL A 219 16.96 -9.56 -8.21
CA VAL A 219 17.01 -9.57 -6.74
C VAL A 219 15.82 -8.83 -6.09
N HIS A 220 15.12 -8.01 -6.85
CA HIS A 220 13.93 -7.29 -6.40
C HIS A 220 12.63 -8.08 -6.55
N HIS A 221 12.65 -9.23 -7.24
CA HIS A 221 11.50 -10.12 -7.34
C HIS A 221 11.38 -11.03 -6.12
N ARG A 222 10.15 -11.38 -5.76
CA ARG A 222 9.81 -12.25 -4.63
C ARG A 222 9.83 -13.70 -5.10
N ARG A 223 10.86 -14.44 -4.73
CA ARG A 223 11.24 -15.74 -5.32
C ARG A 223 10.13 -16.79 -5.29
N PHE A 224 9.32 -16.81 -4.22
CA PHE A 224 8.29 -17.83 -4.02
C PHE A 224 6.89 -17.41 -4.50
N PHE A 225 6.76 -16.26 -5.14
CA PHE A 225 5.52 -15.92 -5.84
C PHE A 225 5.45 -16.71 -7.14
N ALA A 226 4.32 -17.43 -7.36
CA ALA A 226 4.20 -18.44 -8.42
C ALA A 226 4.71 -17.99 -9.81
N PRO A 227 4.39 -16.78 -10.34
CA PRO A 227 4.93 -16.36 -11.63
C PRO A 227 6.46 -16.17 -11.64
N VAL A 228 7.04 -15.74 -10.52
CA VAL A 228 8.49 -15.52 -10.38
C VAL A 228 9.22 -16.86 -10.29
N LEU A 229 8.66 -17.79 -9.51
CA LEU A 229 9.19 -19.15 -9.40
C LEU A 229 9.21 -19.85 -10.78
N ALA A 230 8.10 -19.81 -11.51
CA ALA A 230 8.02 -20.39 -12.85
C ALA A 230 9.01 -19.79 -13.86
N ALA A 231 9.20 -18.46 -13.82
CA ALA A 231 10.18 -17.80 -14.70
C ALA A 231 11.62 -18.18 -14.35
N ARG A 232 11.92 -18.37 -13.06
CA ARG A 232 13.23 -18.80 -12.57
C ARG A 232 13.54 -20.25 -12.98
N GLU A 233 12.58 -21.16 -12.78
CA GLU A 233 12.73 -22.56 -13.20
C GLU A 233 13.01 -22.67 -14.70
N LYS A 234 12.28 -21.91 -15.50
CA LYS A 234 12.52 -21.85 -16.97
C LYS A 234 13.92 -21.34 -17.31
N GLN A 235 14.40 -20.31 -16.61
CA GLN A 235 15.75 -19.79 -16.85
C GLN A 235 16.83 -20.81 -16.50
N LEU A 236 16.71 -21.50 -15.36
CA LEU A 236 17.63 -22.54 -14.94
C LEU A 236 17.64 -23.73 -15.91
N ALA A 237 16.48 -24.14 -16.43
CA ALA A 237 16.40 -25.19 -17.43
C ALA A 237 17.13 -24.82 -18.72
N ILE A 238 17.12 -23.55 -19.11
CA ILE A 238 17.85 -23.05 -20.30
C ILE A 238 19.37 -23.02 -20.04
N GLU A 239 19.81 -22.61 -18.84
CA GLU A 239 21.22 -22.43 -18.51
C GLU A 239 21.92 -23.76 -18.18
N PHE A 240 21.24 -24.68 -17.47
CA PHE A 240 21.86 -25.88 -16.87
C PHE A 240 21.21 -27.20 -17.25
N GLY A 241 20.11 -27.18 -18.00
CA GLY A 241 19.29 -28.36 -18.31
C GLY A 241 18.34 -28.77 -17.19
N ASP A 242 17.44 -29.72 -17.51
CA ASP A 242 16.32 -30.11 -16.62
C ASP A 242 16.73 -30.75 -15.28
N GLU A 243 17.95 -31.28 -15.16
CA GLU A 243 18.46 -31.92 -13.96
C GLU A 243 18.78 -30.91 -12.84
N ALA A 244 19.29 -29.74 -13.19
CA ALA A 244 19.58 -28.65 -12.24
C ALA A 244 18.31 -28.07 -11.60
N VAL A 245 17.21 -27.99 -12.35
CA VAL A 245 15.90 -27.53 -11.86
C VAL A 245 15.38 -28.44 -10.74
N ARG A 246 15.56 -29.76 -10.85
CA ARG A 246 15.12 -30.72 -9.83
C ARG A 246 15.85 -30.58 -8.50
N ILE A 247 17.15 -30.30 -8.52
CA ILE A 247 17.97 -30.13 -7.31
C ILE A 247 17.53 -28.87 -6.54
N GLU A 248 17.36 -27.75 -7.22
CA GLU A 248 17.00 -26.48 -6.56
C GLU A 248 15.56 -26.47 -6.00
N VAL A 249 14.61 -27.12 -6.69
CA VAL A 249 13.22 -27.31 -6.19
C VAL A 249 13.21 -28.22 -4.96
N SER A 250 14.07 -29.23 -4.86
CA SER A 250 14.16 -30.11 -3.70
C SER A 250 14.72 -29.39 -2.46
N GLU A 251 15.69 -28.49 -2.62
CA GLU A 251 16.25 -27.68 -1.53
C GLU A 251 15.27 -26.62 -1.02
N THR A 252 14.47 -26.01 -1.92
CA THR A 252 13.44 -25.03 -1.54
C THR A 252 12.22 -25.66 -0.86
N SER A 253 11.93 -26.95 -1.11
CA SER A 253 10.83 -27.69 -0.45
C SER A 253 11.11 -28.01 1.02
N GLN A 254 12.34 -27.84 1.51
CA GLN A 254 12.72 -28.06 2.90
C GLN A 254 12.56 -26.83 3.79
N VAL A 255 12.08 -25.69 3.28
CA VAL A 255 11.68 -24.59 4.14
C VAL A 255 10.43 -25.03 4.93
N PRO A 256 10.49 -25.17 6.26
CA PRO A 256 9.38 -25.69 7.04
C PRO A 256 8.17 -24.78 6.84
N ALA A 257 7.05 -25.37 6.43
CA ALA A 257 5.74 -24.76 6.52
C ALA A 257 5.51 -24.46 8.00
N ALA A 258 5.88 -23.25 8.42
CA ALA A 258 5.59 -22.78 9.76
C ALA A 258 4.08 -22.76 9.92
N ALA A 259 3.60 -23.59 10.84
CA ALA A 259 2.22 -23.84 11.17
C ALA A 259 1.36 -22.59 11.10
N VAL A 260 0.17 -22.81 10.56
CA VAL A 260 -0.98 -21.89 10.46
C VAL A 260 -1.31 -21.24 11.79
#